data_c79ec0365f8fdf432ae7be7ac8220e25
#
_entry.id   c79ec0365f8fdf432ae7be7ac8220e25
#
_cell.length_a   1.000
_cell.length_b   1.000
_cell.length_c   1.000
_cell.angle_alpha   90.00
_cell.angle_beta   90.00
_cell.angle_gamma   90.00
#
_symmetry.space_group_name_H-M   'P 1'
#
loop_
_entity.id
_entity.type
_entity.pdbx_description
1 polymer ?
#
loop_
_entity_poly.entity_id
_entity_poly.type
_entity_poly.pdbx_seq_one_letter_code
_entity_poly.pdbx_strand_id
1 'polypeptide(L)'
;MARRKSRYSGIGGQAVLEGVMMKNKEKYAVAVRKPDGEIEVEVETYQGLAHGSKFKELPFIRGIFNFLDSLILGTRALNYSASFYEEEEGKETKFDKAMDKMSGGNGEKLLSGIVTVISIMLAVGIFIVLPYFISSLFESFIRNRSLMAIIEGVIRIALFLLYVWGISAMKDIRRLYQYHGAEHKCINCIEKGRPLTVHNVMRSSRLHKRCGTSFIFFVMLVSIVLFFFIQVDNVAEKVILRILLMPVVAGISYEIIRLAGRTDNVFIKILSAPGMWIQRMTTREPDESMAEVAIASVEAVFDWKKYLQAVSYTHLRAH
;
A
#
# COMPACT_ATOMS: atom_id res chain seq x y z
N MET A 1 32.67 9.34 4.64
CA MET A 1 31.40 9.81 5.23
C MET A 1 30.71 8.63 5.91
N ALA A 2 30.62 8.63 7.23
CA ALA A 2 29.92 7.58 7.98
C ALA A 2 28.44 7.54 7.56
N ARG A 3 27.96 6.36 7.21
CA ARG A 3 26.56 6.13 6.78
C ARG A 3 25.65 6.37 7.99
N ARG A 4 24.98 7.52 8.07
CA ARG A 4 24.00 7.80 9.14
C ARG A 4 22.99 6.67 9.18
N LYS A 5 22.84 5.98 10.32
CA LYS A 5 21.79 4.97 10.52
C LYS A 5 20.43 5.65 10.37
N SER A 6 19.57 5.12 9.50
CA SER A 6 18.18 5.58 9.36
C SER A 6 17.45 5.34 10.69
N ARG A 7 16.72 6.34 11.18
CA ARG A 7 15.90 6.23 12.40
C ARG A 7 14.43 6.21 12.02
N TYR A 8 13.68 5.41 12.72
CA TYR A 8 12.25 5.27 12.50
C TYR A 8 11.49 6.55 12.92
N SER A 9 10.84 7.22 11.98
CA SER A 9 10.06 8.44 12.22
C SER A 9 8.64 8.17 12.76
N GLY A 10 8.10 6.98 12.49
CA GLY A 10 6.71 6.65 12.80
C GLY A 10 5.69 7.20 11.80
N ILE A 11 6.15 7.88 10.75
CA ILE A 11 5.28 8.37 9.68
C ILE A 11 5.07 7.26 8.65
N GLY A 12 3.87 7.18 8.10
CA GLY A 12 3.53 6.40 6.92
C GLY A 12 2.60 7.19 6.04
N GLY A 13 2.47 6.82 4.78
CA GLY A 13 1.62 7.52 3.85
C GLY A 13 1.07 6.62 2.76
N GLN A 14 0.37 7.27 1.84
CA GLN A 14 -0.20 6.67 0.65
C GLN A 14 -0.35 7.74 -0.43
N ALA A 15 0.01 7.41 -1.67
CA ALA A 15 -0.32 8.26 -2.81
C ALA A 15 -1.82 8.22 -3.09
N VAL A 16 -2.36 9.37 -3.45
CA VAL A 16 -3.74 9.56 -3.91
C VAL A 16 -3.75 10.31 -5.24
N LEU A 17 -4.91 10.53 -5.82
CA LEU A 17 -5.02 11.29 -7.07
C LEU A 17 -4.44 12.70 -6.87
N GLU A 18 -3.44 13.06 -7.67
CA GLU A 18 -2.74 14.35 -7.62
C GLU A 18 -2.27 14.77 -6.20
N GLY A 19 -2.00 13.78 -5.32
CA GLY A 19 -1.72 14.06 -3.93
C GLY A 19 -1.04 12.96 -3.14
N VAL A 20 -0.84 13.27 -1.86
CA VAL A 20 -0.26 12.37 -0.86
C VAL A 20 -1.02 12.49 0.45
N MET A 21 -1.42 11.36 0.99
CA MET A 21 -1.88 11.25 2.38
C MET A 21 -0.69 10.86 3.26
N MET A 22 -0.48 11.58 4.37
CA MET A 22 0.49 11.24 5.41
C MET A 22 -0.19 11.04 6.75
N LYS A 23 0.25 10.03 7.50
CA LYS A 23 -0.28 9.70 8.83
C LYS A 23 0.84 9.66 9.86
N ASN A 24 0.57 10.26 11.00
CA ASN A 24 1.39 10.16 12.21
C ASN A 24 0.50 9.92 13.44
N LYS A 25 0.58 8.70 14.00
CA LYS A 25 -0.31 8.25 15.10
C LYS A 25 -1.79 8.35 14.70
N GLU A 26 -2.56 9.19 15.40
CA GLU A 26 -4.00 9.39 15.16
C GLU A 26 -4.31 10.50 14.15
N LYS A 27 -3.33 11.36 13.83
CA LYS A 27 -3.51 12.43 12.84
C LYS A 27 -3.10 11.95 11.46
N TYR A 28 -3.89 12.32 10.46
CA TYR A 28 -3.51 12.20 9.07
C TYR A 28 -3.85 13.49 8.31
N ALA A 29 -3.12 13.75 7.25
CA ALA A 29 -3.40 14.85 6.33
C ALA A 29 -3.39 14.32 4.91
N VAL A 30 -4.29 14.85 4.10
CA VAL A 30 -4.31 14.63 2.65
C VAL A 30 -3.99 15.96 1.98
N ALA A 31 -2.88 16.03 1.29
CA ALA A 31 -2.51 17.18 0.46
C ALA A 31 -2.74 16.83 -1.01
N VAL A 32 -3.47 17.67 -1.72
CA VAL A 32 -3.85 17.47 -3.12
C VAL A 32 -3.53 18.74 -3.89
N ARG A 33 -2.96 18.61 -5.08
CA ARG A 33 -2.84 19.73 -6.03
C ARG A 33 -4.13 19.81 -6.84
N LYS A 34 -4.87 20.89 -6.65
CA LYS A 34 -6.12 21.17 -7.39
C LYS A 34 -5.86 21.50 -8.88
N PRO A 35 -6.89 21.45 -9.73
CA PRO A 35 -6.76 21.84 -11.12
C PRO A 35 -6.28 23.29 -11.35
N ASP A 36 -6.57 24.21 -10.40
CA ASP A 36 -6.08 25.59 -10.39
C ASP A 36 -4.59 25.75 -10.05
N GLY A 37 -3.93 24.63 -9.65
CA GLY A 37 -2.52 24.57 -9.26
C GLY A 37 -2.24 24.81 -7.79
N GLU A 38 -3.24 25.20 -6.97
CA GLU A 38 -3.08 25.37 -5.55
C GLU A 38 -3.00 24.02 -4.83
N ILE A 39 -2.32 24.00 -3.67
CA ILE A 39 -2.25 22.82 -2.80
C ILE A 39 -3.28 22.96 -1.70
N GLU A 40 -4.28 22.10 -1.70
CA GLU A 40 -5.24 21.98 -0.61
C GLU A 40 -4.76 20.92 0.39
N VAL A 41 -4.86 21.20 1.69
CA VAL A 41 -4.44 20.29 2.75
C VAL A 41 -5.56 20.12 3.77
N GLU A 42 -6.11 18.92 3.83
CA GLU A 42 -7.08 18.54 4.85
C GLU A 42 -6.41 17.75 5.97
N VAL A 43 -6.68 18.10 7.22
CA VAL A 43 -6.12 17.43 8.40
C VAL A 43 -7.24 16.86 9.23
N GLU A 44 -7.20 15.56 9.47
CA GLU A 44 -8.20 14.85 10.25
C GLU A 44 -7.58 13.92 11.31
N THR A 45 -8.43 13.43 12.20
CA THR A 45 -8.07 12.45 13.23
C THR A 45 -8.74 11.11 12.96
N TYR A 46 -7.96 10.04 13.03
CA TYR A 46 -8.44 8.67 12.86
C TYR A 46 -7.92 7.77 13.97
N GLN A 47 -8.82 7.30 14.82
CA GLN A 47 -8.48 6.50 16.00
C GLN A 47 -8.35 4.98 15.69
N GLY A 48 -8.74 4.56 14.49
CA GLY A 48 -8.71 3.15 14.07
C GLY A 48 -9.91 2.34 14.57
N LEU A 49 -10.14 1.16 13.93
CA LEU A 49 -11.31 0.31 14.17
C LEU A 49 -11.45 -0.23 15.60
N ALA A 50 -10.35 -0.46 16.29
CA ALA A 50 -10.36 -1.06 17.63
C ALA A 50 -9.71 -0.13 18.65
N HIS A 51 -10.06 1.18 18.62
CA HIS A 51 -9.56 2.16 19.56
C HIS A 51 -9.84 1.75 21.02
N GLY A 52 -8.80 1.84 21.88
CA GLY A 52 -8.91 1.47 23.31
C GLY A 52 -8.85 -0.02 23.62
N SER A 53 -8.88 -0.92 22.64
CA SER A 53 -8.79 -2.36 22.86
C SER A 53 -7.34 -2.85 22.95
N LYS A 54 -6.97 -3.49 24.05
CA LYS A 54 -5.67 -4.16 24.24
C LYS A 54 -5.49 -5.34 23.25
N PHE A 55 -6.59 -5.93 22.78
CA PHE A 55 -6.56 -7.03 21.82
C PHE A 55 -5.94 -6.64 20.48
N LYS A 56 -6.12 -5.39 20.07
CA LYS A 56 -5.49 -4.81 18.87
C LYS A 56 -3.95 -4.79 18.92
N GLU A 57 -3.36 -4.81 20.10
CA GLU A 57 -1.90 -4.72 20.25
C GLU A 57 -1.20 -6.08 20.17
N LEU A 58 -1.97 -7.18 20.23
CA LEU A 58 -1.42 -8.54 20.17
C LEU A 58 -0.70 -8.79 18.81
N PRO A 59 0.45 -9.48 18.84
CA PRO A 59 1.12 -9.91 17.61
C PRO A 59 0.16 -10.62 16.65
N PHE A 60 0.35 -10.46 15.37
CA PHE A 60 -0.48 -10.93 14.25
C PHE A 60 -1.85 -10.23 14.18
N ILE A 61 -2.60 -10.10 15.28
CA ILE A 61 -3.91 -9.43 15.33
C ILE A 61 -3.78 -7.96 14.96
N ARG A 62 -2.78 -7.26 15.47
CA ARG A 62 -2.51 -5.86 15.09
C ARG A 62 -2.26 -5.68 13.58
N GLY A 63 -1.73 -6.70 12.91
CA GLY A 63 -1.54 -6.69 11.46
C GLY A 63 -2.85 -6.63 10.69
N ILE A 64 -3.85 -7.37 11.15
CA ILE A 64 -5.19 -7.39 10.57
C ILE A 64 -5.85 -6.01 10.72
N PHE A 65 -5.86 -5.46 11.94
CA PHE A 65 -6.45 -4.14 12.19
C PHE A 65 -5.72 -3.03 11.43
N ASN A 66 -4.39 -3.02 11.43
CA ASN A 66 -3.64 -2.00 10.67
C ASN A 66 -3.87 -2.11 9.16
N PHE A 67 -4.05 -3.31 8.63
CA PHE A 67 -4.40 -3.50 7.22
C PHE A 67 -5.79 -2.94 6.92
N LEU A 68 -6.80 -3.26 7.72
CA LEU A 68 -8.16 -2.75 7.57
C LEU A 68 -8.20 -1.22 7.75
N ASP A 69 -7.52 -0.69 8.75
CA ASP A 69 -7.38 0.76 8.97
C ASP A 69 -6.74 1.45 7.76
N SER A 70 -5.72 0.83 7.14
CA SER A 70 -5.07 1.36 5.94
C SER A 70 -6.00 1.37 4.72
N LEU A 71 -6.85 0.35 4.57
CA LEU A 71 -7.85 0.32 3.50
C LEU A 71 -8.90 1.42 3.67
N ILE A 72 -9.42 1.58 4.90
CA ILE A 72 -10.43 2.61 5.20
C ILE A 72 -9.85 4.00 4.95
N LEU A 73 -8.68 4.29 5.51
CA LEU A 73 -8.02 5.59 5.33
C LEU A 73 -7.65 5.84 3.87
N GLY A 74 -7.14 4.81 3.19
CA GLY A 74 -6.78 4.90 1.78
C GLY A 74 -7.98 5.23 0.90
N THR A 75 -9.13 4.58 1.15
CA THR A 75 -10.36 4.86 0.42
C THR A 75 -10.87 6.28 0.71
N ARG A 76 -10.86 6.73 1.98
CA ARG A 76 -11.25 8.11 2.33
C ARG A 76 -10.37 9.13 1.64
N ALA A 77 -9.05 8.98 1.74
CA ALA A 77 -8.09 9.89 1.12
C ALA A 77 -8.21 9.91 -0.41
N LEU A 78 -8.47 8.75 -1.03
CA LEU A 78 -8.67 8.65 -2.47
C LEU A 78 -9.96 9.36 -2.90
N ASN A 79 -11.08 9.14 -2.20
CA ASN A 79 -12.36 9.82 -2.49
C ASN A 79 -12.22 11.33 -2.29
N TYR A 80 -11.56 11.78 -1.22
CA TYR A 80 -11.29 13.21 -1.01
C TYR A 80 -10.48 13.80 -2.17
N SER A 81 -9.41 13.13 -2.59
CA SER A 81 -8.61 13.62 -3.71
C SER A 81 -9.36 13.59 -5.06
N ALA A 82 -10.23 12.59 -5.28
CA ALA A 82 -11.03 12.49 -6.49
C ALA A 82 -12.08 13.60 -6.59
N SER A 83 -12.65 14.04 -5.45
CA SER A 83 -13.71 15.07 -5.45
C SER A 83 -13.28 16.41 -6.08
N PHE A 84 -11.99 16.71 -6.17
CA PHE A 84 -11.49 17.91 -6.85
C PHE A 84 -11.46 17.78 -8.39
N TYR A 85 -11.66 16.58 -8.92
CA TYR A 85 -11.56 16.27 -10.35
C TYR A 85 -12.88 15.74 -10.96
N GLU A 86 -13.89 15.45 -10.12
CA GLU A 86 -15.18 14.91 -10.57
C GLU A 86 -16.01 15.92 -11.42
N GLU A 87 -15.78 17.24 -11.27
CA GLU A 87 -16.51 18.26 -12.01
C GLU A 87 -16.20 18.28 -13.53
N GLU A 88 -15.06 17.74 -13.97
CA GLU A 88 -14.70 17.68 -15.39
C GLU A 88 -15.36 16.52 -16.16
N GLU A 89 -15.81 15.46 -15.48
CA GLU A 89 -16.48 14.31 -16.10
C GLU A 89 -18.00 14.42 -16.20
N GLY A 90 -18.60 15.52 -15.79
CA GLY A 90 -20.00 15.78 -15.56
C GLY A 90 -20.96 15.71 -16.76
N LYS A 91 -20.95 14.65 -17.57
CA LYS A 91 -22.09 14.25 -18.41
C LYS A 91 -22.65 12.93 -17.88
N GLU A 92 -23.70 13.05 -17.04
CA GLU A 92 -24.56 11.90 -16.70
C GLU A 92 -24.81 11.05 -17.93
N THR A 93 -24.35 9.82 -17.91
CA THR A 93 -24.62 8.89 -19.00
C THR A 93 -26.08 8.42 -18.95
N LYS A 94 -26.59 7.88 -20.05
CA LYS A 94 -27.92 7.25 -20.05
C LYS A 94 -28.04 6.11 -19.05
N PHE A 95 -26.90 5.52 -18.69
CA PHE A 95 -26.77 4.46 -17.70
C PHE A 95 -26.95 5.00 -16.28
N ASP A 96 -26.34 6.14 -15.95
CA ASP A 96 -26.46 6.79 -14.64
C ASP A 96 -27.90 7.19 -14.36
N LYS A 97 -28.58 7.76 -15.36
CA LYS A 97 -30.04 8.09 -15.26
C LYS A 97 -30.92 6.86 -15.08
N ALA A 98 -30.57 5.73 -15.71
CA ALA A 98 -31.32 4.48 -15.55
C ALA A 98 -31.09 3.89 -14.13
N MET A 99 -29.88 3.95 -13.62
CA MET A 99 -29.52 3.48 -12.26
C MET A 99 -30.22 4.35 -11.20
N ASP A 100 -30.22 5.66 -11.37
CA ASP A 100 -30.88 6.60 -10.44
C ASP A 100 -32.41 6.34 -10.38
N LYS A 101 -33.01 6.05 -11.51
CA LYS A 101 -34.44 5.70 -11.60
C LYS A 101 -34.76 4.35 -10.93
N MET A 102 -33.83 3.37 -10.99
CA MET A 102 -33.99 2.05 -10.36
C MET A 102 -33.77 2.08 -8.86
N SER A 103 -32.94 2.99 -8.36
CA SER A 103 -32.50 3.04 -6.96
C SER A 103 -33.22 4.08 -6.11
N GLY A 104 -34.20 4.81 -6.66
CA GLY A 104 -34.96 5.85 -5.95
C GLY A 104 -34.07 7.01 -5.46
N GLY A 105 -33.09 7.44 -6.28
CA GLY A 105 -32.17 8.55 -5.96
C GLY A 105 -30.85 8.13 -5.28
N ASN A 106 -30.58 6.82 -5.18
CA ASN A 106 -29.30 6.29 -4.65
C ASN A 106 -28.45 5.60 -5.74
N GLY A 107 -28.64 5.98 -7.01
CA GLY A 107 -28.00 5.34 -8.18
C GLY A 107 -26.50 5.28 -8.09
N GLU A 108 -25.87 6.35 -7.69
CA GLU A 108 -24.42 6.46 -7.53
C GLU A 108 -23.85 5.49 -6.49
N LYS A 109 -24.50 5.37 -5.32
CA LYS A 109 -24.12 4.40 -4.29
C LYS A 109 -24.30 2.96 -4.74
N LEU A 110 -25.37 2.68 -5.47
CA LEU A 110 -25.65 1.34 -6.01
C LEU A 110 -24.63 0.99 -7.10
N LEU A 111 -24.32 1.91 -8.00
CA LEU A 111 -23.30 1.74 -9.03
C LEU A 111 -21.91 1.48 -8.42
N SER A 112 -21.51 2.31 -7.47
CA SER A 112 -20.24 2.14 -6.72
C SER A 112 -20.18 0.77 -6.03
N GLY A 113 -21.28 0.33 -5.42
CA GLY A 113 -21.39 -1.00 -4.81
C GLY A 113 -21.21 -2.13 -5.82
N ILE A 114 -21.88 -2.05 -6.97
CA ILE A 114 -21.79 -3.05 -8.06
C ILE A 114 -20.37 -3.10 -8.61
N VAL A 115 -19.76 -1.95 -8.90
CA VAL A 115 -18.38 -1.85 -9.39
C VAL A 115 -17.41 -2.47 -8.39
N THR A 116 -17.59 -2.20 -7.09
CA THR A 116 -16.77 -2.78 -6.03
C THR A 116 -16.88 -4.30 -6.00
N VAL A 117 -18.09 -4.85 -6.05
CA VAL A 117 -18.31 -6.31 -6.05
C VAL A 117 -17.70 -6.96 -7.30
N ILE A 118 -17.90 -6.38 -8.48
CA ILE A 118 -17.29 -6.88 -9.73
C ILE A 118 -15.76 -6.84 -9.65
N SER A 119 -15.19 -5.75 -9.12
CA SER A 119 -13.73 -5.61 -8.96
C SER A 119 -13.16 -6.66 -8.01
N ILE A 120 -13.85 -6.95 -6.90
CA ILE A 120 -13.44 -8.01 -5.96
C ILE A 120 -13.53 -9.38 -6.63
N MET A 121 -14.61 -9.69 -7.34
CA MET A 121 -14.77 -10.95 -8.07
C MET A 121 -13.69 -11.13 -9.14
N LEU A 122 -13.36 -10.08 -9.86
CA LEU A 122 -12.30 -10.09 -10.88
C LEU A 122 -10.93 -10.31 -10.22
N ALA A 123 -10.64 -9.64 -9.11
CA ALA A 123 -9.40 -9.82 -8.36
C ALA A 123 -9.26 -11.26 -7.83
N VAL A 124 -10.32 -11.84 -7.26
CA VAL A 124 -10.35 -13.26 -6.85
C VAL A 124 -10.14 -14.17 -8.05
N GLY A 125 -10.81 -13.91 -9.17
CA GLY A 125 -10.64 -14.65 -10.41
C GLY A 125 -9.20 -14.66 -10.90
N ILE A 126 -8.57 -13.50 -11.01
CA ILE A 126 -7.21 -13.35 -11.55
C ILE A 126 -6.15 -13.87 -10.58
N PHE A 127 -6.26 -13.59 -9.27
CA PHE A 127 -5.17 -13.86 -8.33
C PHE A 127 -5.35 -15.13 -7.49
N ILE A 128 -6.53 -15.76 -7.49
CA ILE A 128 -6.79 -17.00 -6.77
C ILE A 128 -7.17 -18.13 -7.73
N VAL A 129 -8.18 -17.90 -8.60
CA VAL A 129 -8.71 -18.96 -9.45
C VAL A 129 -7.81 -19.24 -10.66
N LEU A 130 -7.36 -18.22 -11.37
CA LEU A 130 -6.53 -18.36 -12.57
C LEU A 130 -5.17 -19.06 -12.30
N PRO A 131 -4.40 -18.72 -11.24
CA PRO A 131 -3.17 -19.47 -10.90
C PRO A 131 -3.43 -20.95 -10.65
N TYR A 132 -4.52 -21.28 -9.97
CA TYR A 132 -4.93 -22.68 -9.77
C TYR A 132 -5.24 -23.36 -11.11
N PHE A 133 -6.03 -22.70 -11.95
CA PHE A 133 -6.41 -23.27 -13.26
C PHE A 133 -5.19 -23.49 -14.16
N ILE A 134 -4.26 -22.54 -14.22
CA ILE A 134 -3.03 -22.70 -14.98
C ILE A 134 -2.16 -23.83 -14.40
N SER A 135 -2.05 -23.90 -13.06
CA SER A 135 -1.24 -24.95 -12.44
C SER A 135 -1.83 -26.35 -12.65
N SER A 136 -3.16 -26.48 -12.71
CA SER A 136 -3.82 -27.78 -12.96
C SER A 136 -3.46 -28.40 -14.31
N LEU A 137 -3.04 -27.62 -15.29
CA LEU A 137 -2.54 -28.13 -16.58
C LEU A 137 -1.26 -28.97 -16.43
N PHE A 138 -0.55 -28.81 -15.31
CA PHE A 138 0.68 -29.56 -15.01
C PHE A 138 0.44 -30.80 -14.14
N GLU A 139 -0.79 -31.05 -13.67
CA GLU A 139 -1.11 -32.18 -12.78
C GLU A 139 -0.79 -33.54 -13.41
N SER A 140 -0.89 -33.66 -14.72
CA SER A 140 -0.53 -34.90 -15.45
C SER A 140 0.97 -35.22 -15.40
N PHE A 141 1.80 -34.19 -15.27
CA PHE A 141 3.27 -34.32 -15.26
C PHE A 141 3.83 -34.32 -13.83
N ILE A 142 3.16 -33.65 -12.89
CA ILE A 142 3.64 -33.42 -11.52
C ILE A 142 2.65 -33.97 -10.51
N ARG A 143 2.95 -35.15 -9.96
CA ARG A 143 2.10 -35.82 -8.97
C ARG A 143 2.33 -35.33 -7.53
N ASN A 144 3.42 -34.60 -7.27
CA ASN A 144 3.74 -34.09 -5.93
C ASN A 144 2.92 -32.83 -5.62
N ARG A 145 1.98 -32.93 -4.67
CA ARG A 145 1.07 -31.84 -4.27
C ARG A 145 1.79 -30.60 -3.73
N SER A 146 2.86 -30.80 -2.95
CA SER A 146 3.64 -29.69 -2.42
C SER A 146 4.36 -28.92 -3.52
N LEU A 147 4.89 -29.60 -4.52
CA LEU A 147 5.50 -28.98 -5.70
C LEU A 147 4.44 -28.23 -6.52
N MET A 148 3.23 -28.77 -6.65
CA MET A 148 2.11 -28.08 -7.31
C MET A 148 1.74 -26.78 -6.58
N ALA A 149 1.73 -26.77 -5.25
CA ALA A 149 1.48 -25.54 -4.48
C ALA A 149 2.56 -24.47 -4.72
N ILE A 150 3.81 -24.86 -4.86
CA ILE A 150 4.91 -23.95 -5.22
C ILE A 150 4.70 -23.39 -6.63
N ILE A 151 4.41 -24.25 -7.62
CA ILE A 151 4.18 -23.85 -9.01
C ILE A 151 3.02 -22.85 -9.08
N GLU A 152 1.90 -23.16 -8.44
CA GLU A 152 0.76 -22.25 -8.35
C GLU A 152 1.14 -20.91 -7.72
N GLY A 153 1.96 -20.93 -6.67
CA GLY A 153 2.46 -19.70 -6.03
C GLY A 153 3.36 -18.88 -6.94
N VAL A 154 4.25 -19.52 -7.70
CA VAL A 154 5.11 -18.87 -8.70
C VAL A 154 4.26 -18.24 -9.81
N ILE A 155 3.26 -18.97 -10.33
CA ILE A 155 2.32 -18.46 -11.34
C ILE A 155 1.60 -17.22 -10.78
N ARG A 156 1.15 -17.23 -9.53
CA ARG A 156 0.48 -16.10 -8.88
C ARG A 156 1.39 -14.88 -8.81
N ILE A 157 2.65 -15.06 -8.41
CA ILE A 157 3.64 -13.97 -8.40
C ILE A 157 3.86 -13.43 -9.80
N ALA A 158 4.00 -14.30 -10.80
CA ALA A 158 4.21 -13.89 -12.19
C ALA A 158 3.01 -13.10 -12.73
N LEU A 159 1.78 -13.56 -12.49
CA LEU A 159 0.55 -12.83 -12.85
C LEU A 159 0.46 -11.48 -12.17
N PHE A 160 0.81 -11.40 -10.88
CA PHE A 160 0.85 -10.14 -10.15
C PHE A 160 1.87 -9.16 -10.76
N LEU A 161 3.08 -9.63 -11.05
CA LEU A 161 4.11 -8.80 -11.67
C LEU A 161 3.70 -8.31 -13.06
N LEU A 162 3.08 -9.20 -13.84
CA LEU A 162 2.56 -8.87 -15.16
C LEU A 162 1.44 -7.82 -15.07
N TYR A 163 0.52 -7.97 -14.12
CA TYR A 163 -0.53 -7.01 -13.83
C TYR A 163 0.06 -5.64 -13.47
N VAL A 164 0.97 -5.59 -12.48
CA VAL A 164 1.61 -4.34 -12.05
C VAL A 164 2.37 -3.68 -13.21
N TRP A 165 3.06 -4.47 -14.00
CA TRP A 165 3.76 -3.98 -15.20
C TRP A 165 2.76 -3.39 -16.22
N GLY A 166 1.66 -4.09 -16.50
CA GLY A 166 0.62 -3.65 -17.42
C GLY A 166 -0.03 -2.33 -17.00
N ILE A 167 -0.49 -2.25 -15.74
CA ILE A 167 -1.12 -1.01 -15.24
C ILE A 167 -0.13 0.15 -15.14
N SER A 168 1.16 -0.11 -14.95
CA SER A 168 2.20 0.92 -14.88
C SER A 168 2.40 1.68 -16.21
N ALA A 169 1.86 1.15 -17.31
CA ALA A 169 1.84 1.79 -18.63
C ALA A 169 0.75 2.87 -18.73
N MET A 170 -0.30 2.79 -17.91
CA MET A 170 -1.40 3.77 -17.90
C MET A 170 -0.90 5.12 -17.34
N LYS A 171 -1.29 6.23 -17.98
CA LYS A 171 -0.80 7.58 -17.62
C LYS A 171 -1.15 7.94 -16.17
N ASP A 172 -2.39 7.69 -15.75
CA ASP A 172 -2.89 8.05 -14.42
C ASP A 172 -2.21 7.23 -13.33
N ILE A 173 -2.03 5.92 -13.55
CA ILE A 173 -1.29 5.05 -12.62
C ILE A 173 0.18 5.44 -12.55
N ARG A 174 0.79 5.81 -13.69
CA ARG A 174 2.17 6.31 -13.70
C ARG A 174 2.31 7.58 -12.87
N ARG A 175 1.33 8.49 -12.95
CA ARG A 175 1.31 9.73 -12.17
C ARG A 175 1.11 9.44 -10.68
N LEU A 176 0.20 8.54 -10.33
CA LEU A 176 0.03 8.05 -8.96
C LEU A 176 1.34 7.45 -8.41
N TYR A 177 2.09 6.70 -9.23
CA TYR A 177 3.39 6.16 -8.84
C TYR A 177 4.48 7.22 -8.67
N GLN A 178 4.37 8.38 -9.29
CA GLN A 178 5.24 9.53 -9.05
C GLN A 178 4.95 10.14 -7.67
N TYR A 179 3.69 10.34 -7.30
CA TYR A 179 3.32 10.77 -5.94
C TYR A 179 3.74 9.76 -4.87
N HIS A 180 3.64 8.46 -5.15
CA HIS A 180 4.18 7.42 -4.27
C HIS A 180 5.72 7.52 -4.11
N GLY A 181 6.41 7.89 -5.19
CA GLY A 181 7.82 8.22 -5.14
C GLY A 181 8.11 9.44 -4.27
N ALA A 182 7.29 10.50 -4.35
CA ALA A 182 7.41 11.72 -3.55
C ALA A 182 7.21 11.44 -2.05
N GLU A 183 6.17 10.64 -1.70
CA GLU A 183 5.93 10.16 -0.35
C GLU A 183 7.18 9.49 0.24
N HIS A 184 7.71 8.47 -0.45
CA HIS A 184 8.90 7.75 0.00
C HIS A 184 10.14 8.64 0.14
N LYS A 185 10.33 9.59 -0.78
CA LYS A 185 11.44 10.54 -0.73
C LYS A 185 11.34 11.46 0.48
N CYS A 186 10.14 11.93 0.84
CA CYS A 186 9.92 12.74 2.05
C CYS A 186 10.26 11.95 3.32
N ILE A 187 9.74 10.72 3.47
CA ILE A 187 10.02 9.88 4.63
C ILE A 187 11.52 9.57 4.72
N ASN A 188 12.14 9.17 3.62
CA ASN A 188 13.57 8.88 3.57
C ASN A 188 14.45 10.12 3.83
N CYS A 189 14.02 11.31 3.44
CA CYS A 189 14.69 12.58 3.73
C CYS A 189 14.81 12.79 5.23
N ILE A 190 13.68 12.73 5.93
CA ILE A 190 13.58 12.94 7.38
C ILE A 190 14.34 11.85 8.15
N GLU A 191 14.14 10.58 7.81
CA GLU A 191 14.79 9.45 8.48
C GLU A 191 16.31 9.40 8.31
N LYS A 192 16.83 10.03 7.26
CA LYS A 192 18.27 10.25 7.08
C LYS A 192 18.79 11.50 7.78
N GLY A 193 17.95 12.19 8.54
CA GLY A 193 18.33 13.38 9.29
C GLY A 193 18.60 14.61 8.42
N ARG A 194 17.91 14.74 7.29
CA ARG A 194 18.01 15.89 6.38
C ARG A 194 16.83 16.82 6.59
N PRO A 195 17.03 18.16 6.51
CA PRO A 195 15.93 19.11 6.48
C PRO A 195 14.94 18.80 5.35
N LEU A 196 13.64 18.93 5.63
CA LEU A 196 12.59 18.65 4.68
C LEU A 196 12.43 19.84 3.73
N THR A 197 13.21 19.87 2.68
CA THR A 197 13.18 20.84 1.59
C THR A 197 13.04 20.11 0.26
N VAL A 198 12.46 20.76 -0.77
CA VAL A 198 12.30 20.18 -2.10
C VAL A 198 13.64 19.59 -2.59
N HIS A 199 14.72 20.37 -2.50
CA HIS A 199 16.05 19.92 -2.90
C HIS A 199 16.51 18.62 -2.21
N ASN A 200 16.34 18.51 -0.88
CA ASN A 200 16.75 17.34 -0.13
C ASN A 200 15.83 16.14 -0.38
N VAL A 201 14.53 16.39 -0.56
CA VAL A 201 13.53 15.37 -0.91
C VAL A 201 13.87 14.79 -2.27
N MET A 202 14.10 15.62 -3.30
CA MET A 202 14.44 15.17 -4.65
C MET A 202 15.72 14.30 -4.69
N ARG A 203 16.69 14.57 -3.83
CA ARG A 203 17.93 13.77 -3.68
C ARG A 203 17.78 12.54 -2.79
N SER A 204 16.61 12.29 -2.22
CA SER A 204 16.34 11.12 -1.38
C SER A 204 15.88 9.93 -2.22
N SER A 205 15.97 8.72 -1.66
CA SER A 205 15.56 7.49 -2.33
C SER A 205 14.03 7.36 -2.39
N ARG A 206 13.50 6.94 -3.53
CA ARG A 206 12.09 6.53 -3.68
C ARG A 206 11.81 5.10 -3.21
N LEU A 207 12.82 4.35 -2.76
CA LEU A 207 12.64 3.00 -2.24
C LEU A 207 12.62 3.04 -0.71
N HIS A 208 11.60 2.45 -0.10
CA HIS A 208 11.39 2.46 1.34
C HIS A 208 11.00 1.08 1.86
N LYS A 209 11.62 0.60 2.96
CA LYS A 209 11.46 -0.78 3.46
C LYS A 209 10.06 -1.10 4.00
N ARG A 210 9.28 -0.10 4.39
CA ARG A 210 7.97 -0.25 5.04
C ARG A 210 6.81 0.16 4.14
N CYS A 211 6.94 -0.08 2.86
CA CYS A 211 5.91 0.25 1.90
C CYS A 211 4.82 -0.83 1.81
N GLY A 212 3.60 -0.42 1.57
CA GLY A 212 2.45 -1.30 1.35
C GLY A 212 2.63 -2.27 0.18
N THR A 213 3.38 -1.89 -0.87
CA THR A 213 3.67 -2.82 -1.99
C THR A 213 4.60 -3.96 -1.58
N SER A 214 5.54 -3.72 -0.65
CA SER A 214 6.32 -4.80 -0.02
C SER A 214 5.42 -5.73 0.81
N PHE A 215 4.38 -5.20 1.45
CA PHE A 215 3.41 -6.00 2.19
C PHE A 215 2.69 -7.00 1.29
N ILE A 216 2.22 -6.58 0.12
CA ILE A 216 1.56 -7.47 -0.84
C ILE A 216 2.49 -8.63 -1.26
N PHE A 217 3.77 -8.34 -1.48
CA PHE A 217 4.75 -9.38 -1.77
C PHE A 217 4.87 -10.41 -0.63
N PHE A 218 4.96 -9.94 0.63
CA PHE A 218 5.02 -10.85 1.77
C PHE A 218 3.72 -11.65 1.94
N VAL A 219 2.57 -11.04 1.67
CA VAL A 219 1.28 -11.76 1.65
C VAL A 219 1.33 -12.93 0.65
N MET A 220 1.85 -12.71 -0.55
CA MET A 220 2.01 -13.79 -1.53
C MET A 220 3.00 -14.85 -1.04
N LEU A 221 4.16 -14.46 -0.55
CA LEU A 221 5.19 -15.39 -0.07
C LEU A 221 4.69 -16.24 1.10
N VAL A 222 4.10 -15.62 2.11
CA VAL A 222 3.51 -16.31 3.28
C VAL A 222 2.39 -17.25 2.84
N SER A 223 1.55 -16.84 1.89
CA SER A 223 0.49 -17.70 1.37
C SER A 223 1.05 -18.95 0.67
N ILE A 224 2.15 -18.83 -0.10
CA ILE A 224 2.81 -19.98 -0.72
C ILE A 224 3.30 -20.96 0.34
N VAL A 225 3.98 -20.45 1.39
CA VAL A 225 4.49 -21.28 2.47
C VAL A 225 3.35 -21.99 3.22
N LEU A 226 2.26 -21.30 3.53
CA LEU A 226 1.11 -21.89 4.20
C LEU A 226 0.45 -22.98 3.34
N PHE A 227 0.21 -22.72 2.07
CA PHE A 227 -0.44 -23.67 1.17
C PHE A 227 0.48 -24.81 0.71
N PHE A 228 1.77 -24.71 0.92
CA PHE A 228 2.68 -25.84 0.82
C PHE A 228 2.36 -26.94 1.86
N PHE A 229 1.96 -26.52 3.08
CA PHE A 229 1.62 -27.45 4.17
C PHE A 229 0.13 -27.80 4.24
N ILE A 230 -0.74 -26.87 3.81
CA ILE A 230 -2.20 -27.03 3.86
C ILE A 230 -2.71 -27.39 2.47
N GLN A 231 -3.01 -28.69 2.28
CA GLN A 231 -3.42 -29.22 0.99
C GLN A 231 -4.88 -29.67 1.07
N VAL A 232 -5.68 -29.22 0.11
CA VAL A 232 -7.10 -29.55 -0.03
C VAL A 232 -7.37 -29.93 -1.48
N ASP A 233 -8.16 -30.97 -1.71
CA ASP A 233 -8.39 -31.51 -3.05
C ASP A 233 -9.53 -30.77 -3.80
N ASN A 234 -10.55 -30.35 -3.07
CA ASN A 234 -11.70 -29.67 -3.66
C ASN A 234 -11.41 -28.20 -3.95
N VAL A 235 -11.73 -27.74 -5.17
CA VAL A 235 -11.52 -26.35 -5.62
C VAL A 235 -12.26 -25.34 -4.74
N ALA A 236 -13.53 -25.61 -4.43
CA ALA A 236 -14.35 -24.71 -3.61
C ALA A 236 -13.80 -24.61 -2.18
N GLU A 237 -13.43 -25.73 -1.57
CA GLU A 237 -12.79 -25.75 -0.26
C GLU A 237 -11.46 -24.99 -0.28
N LYS A 238 -10.64 -25.14 -1.34
CA LYS A 238 -9.39 -24.43 -1.52
C LYS A 238 -9.60 -22.90 -1.57
N VAL A 239 -10.60 -22.44 -2.31
CA VAL A 239 -10.93 -21.00 -2.39
C VAL A 239 -11.42 -20.49 -1.03
N ILE A 240 -12.36 -21.20 -0.40
CA ILE A 240 -12.89 -20.82 0.93
C ILE A 240 -11.77 -20.75 1.97
N LEU A 241 -10.92 -21.78 2.02
CA LEU A 241 -9.79 -21.83 2.96
C LEU A 241 -8.81 -20.68 2.75
N ARG A 242 -8.54 -20.31 1.50
CA ARG A 242 -7.68 -19.18 1.19
C ARG A 242 -8.26 -17.85 1.67
N ILE A 243 -9.55 -17.66 1.50
CA ILE A 243 -10.25 -16.46 1.99
C ILE A 243 -10.22 -16.43 3.52
N LEU A 244 -10.53 -17.54 4.19
CA LEU A 244 -10.50 -17.64 5.65
C LEU A 244 -9.10 -17.44 6.25
N LEU A 245 -8.05 -17.84 5.55
CA LEU A 245 -6.67 -17.66 5.99
C LEU A 245 -6.08 -16.29 5.64
N MET A 246 -6.76 -15.45 4.84
CA MET A 246 -6.29 -14.11 4.52
C MET A 246 -5.90 -13.26 5.75
N PRO A 247 -6.71 -13.20 6.83
CA PRO A 247 -6.33 -12.47 8.03
C PRO A 247 -5.04 -13.00 8.68
N VAL A 248 -4.85 -14.32 8.70
CA VAL A 248 -3.64 -14.95 9.26
C VAL A 248 -2.42 -14.59 8.41
N VAL A 249 -2.53 -14.71 7.09
CA VAL A 249 -1.48 -14.34 6.13
C VAL A 249 -1.12 -12.86 6.28
N ALA A 250 -2.12 -11.98 6.37
CA ALA A 250 -1.93 -10.55 6.56
C ALA A 250 -1.23 -10.25 7.90
N GLY A 251 -1.64 -10.90 8.98
CA GLY A 251 -1.03 -10.76 10.30
C GLY A 251 0.45 -11.15 10.30
N ILE A 252 0.80 -12.32 9.73
CA ILE A 252 2.19 -12.78 9.62
C ILE A 252 3.01 -11.81 8.76
N SER A 253 2.49 -11.42 7.60
CA SER A 253 3.17 -10.52 6.66
C SER A 253 3.45 -9.14 7.27
N TYR A 254 2.51 -8.64 8.08
CA TYR A 254 2.68 -7.40 8.82
C TYR A 254 3.85 -7.47 9.82
N GLU A 255 3.93 -8.57 10.60
CA GLU A 255 5.03 -8.74 11.56
C GLU A 255 6.40 -8.81 10.84
N ILE A 256 6.47 -9.46 9.67
CA ILE A 256 7.69 -9.51 8.86
C ILE A 256 8.12 -8.09 8.45
N ILE A 257 7.20 -7.27 7.91
CA ILE A 257 7.51 -5.89 7.50
C ILE A 257 7.89 -5.02 8.69
N ARG A 258 7.19 -5.17 9.81
CA ARG A 258 7.50 -4.45 11.03
C ARG A 258 8.91 -4.77 11.53
N LEU A 259 9.30 -6.03 11.49
CA LEU A 259 10.66 -6.48 11.82
C LEU A 259 11.68 -5.89 10.83
N ALA A 260 11.38 -5.93 9.53
CA ALA A 260 12.20 -5.37 8.47
C ALA A 260 12.44 -3.85 8.63
N GLY A 261 11.45 -3.14 9.16
CA GLY A 261 11.57 -1.70 9.44
C GLY A 261 12.39 -1.34 10.68
N ARG A 262 12.59 -2.28 11.60
CA ARG A 262 13.28 -2.04 12.88
C ARG A 262 14.74 -2.47 12.90
N THR A 263 15.13 -3.38 12.03
CA THR A 263 16.42 -4.05 12.08
C THR A 263 17.16 -3.88 10.75
N ASP A 264 18.47 -3.63 10.81
CA ASP A 264 19.33 -3.45 9.63
C ASP A 264 20.32 -4.60 9.43
N ASN A 265 20.00 -5.81 9.93
CA ASN A 265 20.88 -6.95 9.75
C ASN A 265 20.84 -7.46 8.29
N VAL A 266 21.84 -8.29 7.92
CA VAL A 266 22.01 -8.81 6.55
C VAL A 266 20.83 -9.69 6.15
N PHE A 267 20.34 -10.53 7.05
CA PHE A 267 19.19 -11.42 6.79
C PHE A 267 17.92 -10.62 6.44
N ILE A 268 17.62 -9.58 7.20
CA ILE A 268 16.49 -8.69 6.95
C ILE A 268 16.65 -7.93 5.62
N LYS A 269 17.87 -7.53 5.28
CA LYS A 269 18.13 -6.89 3.97
C LYS A 269 17.82 -7.82 2.80
N ILE A 270 18.24 -9.09 2.90
CA ILE A 270 17.95 -10.10 1.88
C ILE A 270 16.45 -10.34 1.79
N LEU A 271 15.77 -10.53 2.93
CA LEU A 271 14.35 -10.76 2.98
C LEU A 271 13.53 -9.58 2.39
N SER A 272 13.98 -8.33 2.61
CA SER A 272 13.30 -7.13 2.11
C SER A 272 13.63 -6.80 0.65
N ALA A 273 14.68 -7.38 0.07
CA ALA A 273 15.16 -7.03 -1.26
C ALA A 273 14.11 -7.26 -2.37
N PRO A 274 13.36 -8.38 -2.40
CA PRO A 274 12.31 -8.58 -3.41
C PRO A 274 11.19 -7.54 -3.32
N GLY A 275 10.74 -7.19 -2.10
CA GLY A 275 9.74 -6.13 -1.90
C GLY A 275 10.22 -4.77 -2.42
N MET A 276 11.47 -4.41 -2.15
CA MET A 276 12.05 -3.18 -2.70
C MET A 276 12.26 -3.24 -4.22
N TRP A 277 12.48 -4.43 -4.78
CA TRP A 277 12.57 -4.59 -6.23
C TRP A 277 11.21 -4.29 -6.90
N ILE A 278 10.10 -4.78 -6.34
CA ILE A 278 8.74 -4.47 -6.81
C ILE A 278 8.47 -2.96 -6.76
N GLN A 279 8.96 -2.26 -5.74
CA GLN A 279 8.80 -0.81 -5.64
C GLN A 279 9.43 -0.06 -6.83
N ARG A 280 10.42 -0.61 -7.52
CA ARG A 280 10.95 0.01 -8.75
C ARG A 280 9.90 0.09 -9.85
N MET A 281 8.89 -0.80 -9.82
CA MET A 281 7.77 -0.82 -10.75
C MET A 281 6.61 0.07 -10.26
N THR A 282 6.37 0.10 -8.95
CA THR A 282 5.24 0.79 -8.30
C THR A 282 5.57 2.18 -7.76
N THR A 283 6.80 2.67 -7.97
CA THR A 283 7.21 4.05 -7.71
C THR A 283 7.92 4.62 -8.92
N ARG A 284 7.74 5.90 -9.18
CA ARG A 284 8.44 6.65 -10.23
C ARG A 284 9.13 7.86 -9.64
N GLU A 285 10.06 8.46 -10.37
CA GLU A 285 10.67 9.73 -9.97
C GLU A 285 9.61 10.83 -10.06
N PRO A 286 9.32 11.53 -8.95
CA PRO A 286 8.45 12.67 -8.93
C PRO A 286 9.15 13.90 -9.52
N ASP A 287 8.38 14.90 -9.90
CA ASP A 287 8.88 16.25 -10.13
C ASP A 287 8.89 17.07 -8.81
N GLU A 288 9.43 18.30 -8.88
CA GLU A 288 9.53 19.19 -7.72
C GLU A 288 8.15 19.59 -7.19
N SER A 289 7.18 19.78 -8.08
CA SER A 289 5.81 20.15 -7.70
C SER A 289 5.11 19.07 -6.90
N MET A 290 5.35 17.79 -7.21
CA MET A 290 4.84 16.66 -6.44
C MET A 290 5.56 16.53 -5.08
N ALA A 291 6.85 16.89 -5.02
CA ALA A 291 7.57 16.94 -3.75
C ALA A 291 7.01 18.02 -2.81
N GLU A 292 6.58 19.18 -3.34
CA GLU A 292 5.90 20.23 -2.55
C GLU A 292 4.62 19.71 -1.89
N VAL A 293 3.78 19.02 -2.66
CA VAL A 293 2.53 18.41 -2.13
C VAL A 293 2.84 17.41 -1.02
N ALA A 294 3.83 16.53 -1.23
CA ALA A 294 4.22 15.55 -0.23
C ALA A 294 4.80 16.21 1.03
N ILE A 295 5.58 17.30 0.91
CA ILE A 295 6.11 18.09 2.02
C ILE A 295 4.94 18.72 2.80
N ALA A 296 3.98 19.34 2.12
CA ALA A 296 2.82 19.96 2.76
C ALA A 296 2.02 18.94 3.60
N SER A 297 1.79 17.73 3.07
CA SER A 297 1.14 16.65 3.81
C SER A 297 1.93 16.21 5.06
N VAL A 298 3.26 16.12 4.98
CA VAL A 298 4.11 15.77 6.12
C VAL A 298 4.06 16.86 7.18
N GLU A 299 4.24 18.13 6.81
CA GLU A 299 4.28 19.26 7.73
C GLU A 299 2.97 19.44 8.51
N ALA A 300 1.85 19.07 7.92
CA ALA A 300 0.54 19.12 8.55
C ALA A 300 0.38 18.12 9.72
N VAL A 301 1.11 17.00 9.72
CA VAL A 301 0.95 15.94 10.75
C VAL A 301 2.20 15.65 11.55
N PHE A 302 3.36 16.17 11.16
CA PHE A 302 4.63 15.80 11.77
C PHE A 302 5.60 16.97 11.91
N ASP A 303 6.00 17.25 13.15
CA ASP A 303 7.06 18.21 13.45
C ASP A 303 8.44 17.60 13.16
N TRP A 304 8.84 17.65 11.89
CA TRP A 304 10.13 17.13 11.44
C TRP A 304 11.32 17.90 12.02
N LYS A 305 11.16 19.20 12.37
CA LYS A 305 12.22 20.02 12.95
C LYS A 305 12.57 19.53 14.36
N LYS A 306 11.55 19.30 15.18
CA LYS A 306 11.70 18.72 16.53
C LYS A 306 12.28 17.32 16.47
N TYR A 307 11.83 16.50 15.51
CA TYR A 307 12.39 15.17 15.27
C TYR A 307 13.88 15.22 14.95
N LEU A 308 14.32 16.10 14.04
CA LEU A 308 15.73 16.24 13.68
C LEU A 308 16.59 16.71 14.84
N GLN A 309 16.11 17.62 15.67
CA GLN A 309 16.78 18.06 16.90
C GLN A 309 16.99 16.88 17.86
N ALA A 310 15.95 16.09 18.12
CA ALA A 310 16.03 14.91 18.98
C ALA A 310 17.02 13.86 18.45
N VAL A 311 17.08 13.68 17.13
CA VAL A 311 18.03 12.77 16.45
C VAL A 311 19.47 13.27 16.58
N SER A 312 19.71 14.57 16.43
CA SER A 312 21.05 15.18 16.57
C SER A 312 21.57 15.10 18.00
N TYR A 313 20.73 15.37 18.98
CA TYR A 313 21.10 15.32 20.40
C TYR A 313 21.51 13.93 20.86
N THR A 314 20.87 12.89 20.35
CA THR A 314 21.23 11.49 20.69
C THR A 314 22.58 11.06 20.06
N HIS A 315 23.02 11.73 18.99
CA HIS A 315 24.37 11.48 18.44
C HIS A 315 25.48 12.11 19.28
N LEU A 316 25.25 13.26 19.87
CA LEU A 316 26.21 13.93 20.75
C LEU A 316 26.45 13.20 22.09
N ARG A 317 25.46 12.43 22.56
CA ARG A 317 25.59 11.62 23.80
C ARG A 317 26.18 10.20 23.58
N ALA A 318 26.32 9.75 22.36
CA ALA A 318 26.84 8.42 22.00
C ALA A 318 28.34 8.43 21.66
N HIS A 319 28.99 9.55 21.81
CA HIS A 319 30.44 9.79 21.80
C HIS A 319 30.88 10.38 23.15
#